data_95d94b1a61fd3a4403ba1163c9c2e589
#
_entry.id   95d94b1a61fd3a4403ba1163c9c2e589
#
_cell.length_a   1.000
_cell.length_b   1.000
_cell.length_c   1.000
_cell.angle_alpha   90.00
_cell.angle_beta   90.00
_cell.angle_gamma   90.00
#
_symmetry.space_group_name_H-M   'P 1'
#
loop_
_entity.id
_entity.type
_entity.pdbx_description
1 polymer ?
#
loop_
_entity_poly.entity_id
_entity_poly.type
_entity_poly.pdbx_seq_one_letter_code
_entity_poly.pdbx_strand_id
1 'polypeptide(L)'
;MLTLVAVFGCTAVAAADLVVIVNPGSGVRSMTRDEVAKVFMARYRQLPSGTTALPMDLGPDSLERKDFYMRLLGKQLPDINAYWARLLFSGRASPPHQVANSAAAVDAVAENKGAIAYIDKRQVDTRVRVVLELDD
;
A
#
# COMPACT_ATOMS: atom_id res chain seq x y z
N MET A 1 12.86 -5.52 -54.13
CA MET A 1 13.48 -5.38 -52.80
C MET A 1 12.41 -4.96 -51.82
N LEU A 2 12.00 -5.87 -50.97
CA LEU A 2 11.01 -5.59 -49.92
C LEU A 2 11.78 -5.17 -48.68
N THR A 3 11.67 -3.90 -48.31
CA THR A 3 12.23 -3.42 -47.03
C THR A 3 11.25 -3.73 -45.92
N LEU A 4 11.56 -4.69 -45.09
CA LEU A 4 10.79 -5.01 -43.88
C LEU A 4 11.11 -3.96 -42.83
N VAL A 5 10.22 -2.99 -42.61
CA VAL A 5 10.32 -2.06 -41.51
C VAL A 5 9.77 -2.78 -40.28
N ALA A 6 10.65 -3.27 -39.44
CA ALA A 6 10.26 -3.77 -38.12
C ALA A 6 9.86 -2.58 -37.23
N VAL A 7 8.56 -2.37 -37.06
CA VAL A 7 8.04 -1.43 -36.07
C VAL A 7 8.19 -2.11 -34.70
N PHE A 8 9.23 -1.75 -33.95
CA PHE A 8 9.32 -2.07 -32.54
C PHE A 8 8.30 -1.20 -31.80
N GLY A 9 7.12 -1.75 -31.58
CA GLY A 9 6.15 -1.14 -30.69
C GLY A 9 6.69 -1.14 -29.26
N CYS A 10 7.06 0.04 -28.76
CA CYS A 10 7.37 0.21 -27.34
C CYS A 10 6.06 0.03 -26.57
N THR A 11 5.81 -1.17 -26.02
CA THR A 11 4.73 -1.36 -25.07
C THR A 11 5.16 -0.71 -23.76
N ALA A 12 4.67 0.52 -23.51
CA ALA A 12 4.81 1.11 -22.19
C ALA A 12 4.07 0.19 -21.19
N VAL A 13 4.81 -0.40 -20.25
CA VAL A 13 4.20 -1.08 -19.11
C VAL A 13 3.54 -0.01 -18.26
N ALA A 14 2.20 0.04 -18.29
CA ALA A 14 1.46 0.92 -17.39
C ALA A 14 1.83 0.58 -15.94
N ALA A 15 2.10 1.60 -15.13
CA ALA A 15 2.28 1.42 -13.70
C ALA A 15 1.05 0.70 -13.14
N ALA A 16 1.25 -0.25 -12.23
CA ALA A 16 0.16 -0.97 -11.60
C ALA A 16 -0.74 0.03 -10.84
N ASP A 17 -2.06 -0.12 -10.99
CA ASP A 17 -3.01 0.61 -10.18
C ASP A 17 -2.94 0.10 -8.75
N LEU A 18 -2.74 0.99 -7.81
CA LEU A 18 -2.67 0.67 -6.39
C LEU A 18 -3.97 1.03 -5.70
N VAL A 19 -4.39 0.14 -4.83
CA VAL A 19 -5.56 0.35 -3.98
C VAL A 19 -5.21 0.02 -2.53
N VAL A 20 -5.90 0.68 -1.61
CA VAL A 20 -5.81 0.39 -0.17
C VAL A 20 -6.99 -0.49 0.20
N ILE A 21 -6.71 -1.58 0.90
CA ILE A 21 -7.68 -2.59 1.29
C ILE A 21 -7.75 -2.75 2.80
N VAL A 22 -8.94 -3.09 3.28
CA VAL A 22 -9.23 -3.46 4.68
C VAL A 22 -10.06 -4.72 4.71
N ASN A 23 -10.14 -5.32 5.91
CA ASN A 23 -11.05 -6.43 6.16
C ASN A 23 -12.51 -5.94 6.10
N PRO A 24 -13.41 -6.67 5.45
CA PRO A 24 -14.84 -6.29 5.43
C PRO A 24 -15.47 -6.15 6.82
N GLY A 25 -14.94 -6.85 7.82
CA GLY A 25 -15.36 -6.77 9.22
C GLY A 25 -14.76 -5.61 10.02
N SER A 26 -13.93 -4.78 9.40
CA SER A 26 -13.28 -3.64 10.07
C SER A 26 -14.24 -2.51 10.45
N GLY A 27 -15.41 -2.44 9.82
CA GLY A 27 -16.34 -1.34 9.95
C GLY A 27 -15.99 -0.11 9.11
N VAL A 28 -14.95 -0.18 8.29
CA VAL A 28 -14.52 0.93 7.42
C VAL A 28 -15.01 0.70 6.00
N ARG A 29 -15.68 1.69 5.42
CA ARG A 29 -16.18 1.65 4.03
C ARG A 29 -15.31 2.43 3.07
N SER A 30 -14.74 3.53 3.52
CA SER A 30 -13.85 4.38 2.74
C SER A 30 -12.88 5.11 3.67
N MET A 31 -11.76 5.50 3.12
CA MET A 31 -10.77 6.33 3.83
C MET A 31 -10.27 7.41 2.89
N THR A 32 -9.97 8.57 3.45
CA THR A 32 -9.29 9.63 2.72
C THR A 32 -7.79 9.32 2.60
N ARG A 33 -7.14 9.94 1.66
CA ARG A 33 -5.68 9.86 1.49
C ARG A 33 -4.96 10.25 2.78
N ASP A 34 -5.40 11.32 3.44
CA ASP A 34 -4.83 11.80 4.71
C ASP A 34 -4.99 10.77 5.84
N GLU A 35 -6.15 10.16 5.97
CA GLU A 35 -6.39 9.12 6.97
C GLU A 35 -5.48 7.89 6.75
N VAL A 36 -5.35 7.44 5.51
CA VAL A 36 -4.42 6.34 5.17
C VAL A 36 -2.99 6.73 5.50
N ALA A 37 -2.56 7.93 5.12
CA ALA A 37 -1.22 8.43 5.41
C ALA A 37 -0.91 8.42 6.91
N LYS A 38 -1.85 8.89 7.73
CA LYS A 38 -1.67 8.93 9.18
C LYS A 38 -1.57 7.54 9.81
N VAL A 39 -2.33 6.57 9.29
CA VAL A 39 -2.24 5.18 9.75
C VAL A 39 -0.89 4.56 9.38
N PHE A 40 -0.47 4.69 8.13
CA PHE A 40 0.80 4.12 7.68
C PHE A 40 2.03 4.79 8.30
N MET A 41 1.93 6.04 8.70
CA MET A 41 3.01 6.77 9.37
C MET A 41 2.92 6.73 10.90
N ALA A 42 2.06 5.86 11.45
CA ALA A 42 1.84 5.65 12.89
C ALA A 42 1.41 6.90 13.67
N ARG A 43 0.79 7.87 13.00
CA ARG A 43 0.16 9.01 13.66
C ARG A 43 -1.21 8.66 14.23
N TYR A 44 -1.93 7.73 13.58
CA TYR A 44 -3.15 7.12 14.06
C TYR A 44 -2.89 5.64 14.33
N ARG A 45 -3.30 5.16 15.49
CA ARG A 45 -3.20 3.75 15.88
C ARG A 45 -4.48 2.99 15.65
N GLN A 46 -5.53 3.68 15.21
CA GLN A 46 -6.84 3.11 14.95
C GLN A 46 -7.32 3.48 13.56
N LEU A 47 -8.11 2.58 12.98
CA LEU A 47 -8.89 2.88 11.78
C LEU A 47 -10.06 3.84 12.14
N PRO A 48 -10.70 4.51 11.16
CA PRO A 48 -11.83 5.40 11.44
C PRO A 48 -12.97 4.76 12.24
N SER A 49 -13.11 3.44 12.16
CA SER A 49 -14.09 2.66 12.94
C SER A 49 -13.75 2.50 14.42
N GLY A 50 -12.54 2.88 14.85
CA GLY A 50 -12.01 2.63 16.18
C GLY A 50 -11.28 1.30 16.35
N THR A 51 -11.28 0.43 15.34
CA THR A 51 -10.52 -0.82 15.37
C THR A 51 -9.02 -0.52 15.35
N THR A 52 -8.24 -1.19 16.19
CA THR A 52 -6.78 -1.04 16.20
C THR A 52 -6.21 -1.38 14.82
N ALA A 53 -5.47 -0.43 14.24
CA ALA A 53 -4.90 -0.57 12.91
C ALA A 53 -3.65 -1.47 12.93
N LEU A 54 -3.58 -2.37 11.97
CA LEU A 54 -2.41 -3.20 11.70
C LEU A 54 -1.98 -2.96 10.25
N PRO A 55 -1.17 -1.92 9.98
CA PRO A 55 -0.73 -1.63 8.62
C PRO A 55 0.28 -2.67 8.15
N MET A 56 0.12 -3.10 6.89
CA MET A 56 0.98 -4.04 6.19
C MET A 56 1.71 -3.33 5.07
N ASP A 57 3.01 -3.53 4.99
CA ASP A 57 3.87 -2.96 3.95
C ASP A 57 4.45 -4.07 3.08
N LEU A 58 4.81 -3.75 1.87
CA LEU A 58 5.55 -4.66 1.00
C LEU A 58 7.05 -4.57 1.28
N GLY A 59 7.82 -5.50 0.74
CA GLY A 59 9.26 -5.56 0.95
C GLY A 59 10.00 -4.31 0.47
N PRO A 60 11.22 -4.05 1.00
CA PRO A 60 11.95 -2.81 0.75
C PRO A 60 12.30 -2.57 -0.72
N ASP A 61 12.41 -3.63 -1.54
CA ASP A 61 12.75 -3.55 -2.96
C ASP A 61 11.51 -3.60 -3.87
N SER A 62 10.32 -3.56 -3.31
CA SER A 62 9.07 -3.61 -4.07
C SER A 62 8.82 -2.30 -4.82
N LEU A 63 8.52 -2.40 -6.12
CA LEU A 63 8.12 -1.25 -6.94
C LEU A 63 6.78 -0.68 -6.46
N GLU A 64 5.87 -1.52 -6.02
CA GLU A 64 4.58 -1.12 -5.45
C GLU A 64 4.78 -0.29 -4.18
N ARG A 65 5.75 -0.64 -3.34
CA ARG A 65 6.08 0.14 -2.15
C ARG A 65 6.57 1.55 -2.52
N LYS A 66 7.46 1.65 -3.48
CA LYS A 66 7.94 2.93 -3.99
C LYS A 66 6.80 3.80 -4.53
N ASP A 67 5.94 3.22 -5.35
CA ASP A 67 4.79 3.90 -5.95
C ASP A 67 3.77 4.31 -4.89
N PHE A 68 3.52 3.47 -3.91
CA PHE A 68 2.59 3.75 -2.83
C PHE A 68 2.95 5.02 -2.07
N TYR A 69 4.17 5.11 -1.56
CA TYR A 69 4.60 6.28 -0.79
C TYR A 69 4.71 7.54 -1.65
N MET A 70 5.10 7.39 -2.91
CA MET A 70 5.12 8.53 -3.84
C MET A 70 3.70 9.06 -4.09
N ARG A 71 2.74 8.19 -4.36
CA ARG A 71 1.35 8.59 -4.63
C ARG A 71 0.64 9.08 -3.37
N LEU A 72 0.90 8.47 -2.23
CA LEU A 72 0.27 8.82 -0.96
C LEU A 72 0.83 10.12 -0.37
N LEU A 73 2.14 10.28 -0.36
CA LEU A 73 2.86 11.31 0.38
C LEU A 73 3.75 12.22 -0.47
N GLY A 74 3.99 11.87 -1.74
CA GLY A 74 4.98 12.57 -2.57
C GLY A 74 6.41 12.40 -2.07
N LYS A 75 6.71 11.30 -1.38
CA LYS A 75 8.02 11.03 -0.76
C LYS A 75 8.68 9.81 -1.37
N GLN A 76 10.02 9.87 -1.46
CA GLN A 76 10.84 8.75 -1.89
C GLN A 76 11.18 7.83 -0.71
N LEU A 77 11.53 6.57 -1.01
CA LEU A 77 11.81 5.56 0.01
C LEU A 77 12.93 5.95 0.99
N PRO A 78 14.04 6.62 0.58
CA PRO A 78 15.03 7.07 1.55
C PRO A 78 14.46 7.97 2.66
N ASP A 79 13.52 8.85 2.33
CA ASP A 79 12.84 9.71 3.31
C ASP A 79 11.95 8.90 4.25
N ILE A 80 11.22 7.93 3.70
CA ILE A 80 10.38 7.02 4.48
C ILE A 80 11.23 6.19 5.45
N ASN A 81 12.33 5.64 4.95
CA ASN A 81 13.26 4.84 5.77
C ASN A 81 13.89 5.67 6.88
N ALA A 82 14.27 6.92 6.60
CA ALA A 82 14.82 7.84 7.60
C ALA A 82 13.77 8.20 8.67
N TYR A 83 12.53 8.39 8.29
CA TYR A 83 11.41 8.62 9.21
C TYR A 83 11.27 7.47 10.21
N TRP A 84 11.23 6.23 9.73
CA TRP A 84 11.09 5.06 10.58
C TRP A 84 12.32 4.81 11.46
N ALA A 85 13.52 5.05 10.94
CA ALA A 85 14.74 4.94 11.73
C ALA A 85 14.69 5.86 12.96
N ARG A 86 14.22 7.10 12.79
CA ARG A 86 14.08 8.05 13.91
C ARG A 86 13.04 7.59 14.93
N LEU A 87 11.89 7.09 14.47
CA LEU A 87 10.83 6.62 15.37
C LEU A 87 11.21 5.36 16.13
N LEU A 88 11.86 4.41 15.46
CA LEU A 88 12.39 3.20 16.11
C LEU A 88 13.45 3.54 17.15
N PHE A 89 14.39 4.41 16.82
CA PHE A 89 15.47 4.82 17.71
C PHE A 89 14.94 5.53 18.98
N SER A 90 13.87 6.30 18.84
CA SER A 90 13.23 6.99 19.96
C SER A 90 12.21 6.12 20.73
N GLY A 91 11.93 4.90 20.26
CA GLY A 91 10.96 4.01 20.88
C GLY A 91 9.51 4.45 20.74
N ARG A 92 9.20 5.37 19.82
CA ARG A 92 7.85 5.94 19.68
C ARG A 92 6.88 5.06 18.91
N ALA A 93 7.38 4.35 17.90
CA ALA A 93 6.54 3.51 17.06
C ALA A 93 7.37 2.47 16.31
N SER A 94 6.70 1.44 15.81
CA SER A 94 7.26 0.44 14.92
C SER A 94 6.74 0.66 13.51
N PRO A 95 7.55 0.37 12.45
CA PRO A 95 7.08 0.44 11.07
C PRO A 95 5.97 -0.58 10.81
N PRO A 96 5.21 -0.41 9.70
CA PRO A 96 4.24 -1.41 9.27
C PRO A 96 4.86 -2.79 9.13
N HIS A 97 4.06 -3.81 9.39
CA HIS A 97 4.49 -5.21 9.23
C HIS A 97 4.71 -5.53 7.75
N GLN A 98 5.85 -6.13 7.41
CA GLN A 98 6.16 -6.48 6.02
C GLN A 98 5.54 -7.82 5.63
N VAL A 99 4.95 -7.85 4.44
CA VAL A 99 4.46 -9.05 3.76
C VAL A 99 5.16 -9.21 2.41
N ALA A 100 5.20 -10.42 1.90
CA ALA A 100 6.04 -10.75 0.74
C ALA A 100 5.57 -10.09 -0.57
N ASN A 101 4.26 -10.01 -0.79
CA ASN A 101 3.66 -9.51 -2.03
C ASN A 101 2.18 -9.17 -1.84
N SER A 102 1.52 -8.70 -2.89
CA SER A 102 0.10 -8.37 -2.85
C SER A 102 -0.80 -9.55 -2.45
N ALA A 103 -0.50 -10.75 -2.91
CA ALA A 103 -1.28 -11.94 -2.54
C ALA A 103 -1.20 -12.23 -1.04
N ALA A 104 0.01 -12.13 -0.45
CA ALA A 104 0.21 -12.29 0.98
C ALA A 104 -0.48 -11.16 1.78
N ALA A 105 -0.50 -9.95 1.24
CA ALA A 105 -1.22 -8.82 1.85
C ALA A 105 -2.74 -9.07 1.89
N VAL A 106 -3.32 -9.60 0.82
CA VAL A 106 -4.74 -9.99 0.77
C VAL A 106 -5.05 -11.02 1.84
N ASP A 107 -4.22 -12.08 1.95
CA ASP A 107 -4.40 -13.10 2.97
C ASP A 107 -4.35 -12.52 4.39
N ALA A 108 -3.37 -11.67 4.67
CA ALA A 108 -3.21 -11.03 5.97
C ALA A 108 -4.40 -10.13 6.34
N VAL A 109 -4.90 -9.35 5.39
CA VAL A 109 -6.07 -8.48 5.57
C VAL A 109 -7.34 -9.30 5.77
N ALA A 110 -7.50 -10.40 5.02
CA ALA A 110 -8.66 -11.27 5.16
C ALA A 110 -8.73 -11.94 6.55
N GLU A 111 -7.59 -12.20 7.18
CA GLU A 111 -7.50 -12.87 8.48
C GLU A 111 -7.55 -11.94 9.69
N ASN A 112 -7.37 -10.63 9.51
CA ASN A 112 -7.26 -9.67 10.60
C ASN A 112 -8.20 -8.49 10.40
N LYS A 113 -9.11 -8.26 11.33
CA LYS A 113 -10.10 -7.17 11.24
C LYS A 113 -9.49 -5.77 11.22
N GLY A 114 -8.33 -5.58 11.82
CA GLY A 114 -7.64 -4.29 11.87
C GLY A 114 -6.60 -4.10 10.78
N ALA A 115 -6.34 -5.12 9.97
CA ALA A 115 -5.31 -5.04 8.95
C ALA A 115 -5.71 -4.08 7.82
N ILE A 116 -4.74 -3.29 7.39
CA ILE A 116 -4.83 -2.39 6.26
C ILE A 116 -3.57 -2.55 5.42
N ALA A 117 -3.73 -2.64 4.11
CA ALA A 117 -2.63 -2.84 3.19
C ALA A 117 -2.88 -2.09 1.88
N TYR A 118 -1.84 -1.93 1.10
CA TYR A 118 -1.96 -1.51 -0.29
C TYR A 118 -1.52 -2.66 -1.19
N ILE A 119 -2.20 -2.81 -2.31
CA ILE A 119 -1.95 -3.88 -3.27
C ILE A 119 -2.17 -3.40 -4.70
N ASP A 120 -1.68 -4.19 -5.64
CA ASP A 120 -2.10 -4.09 -7.04
C ASP A 120 -3.61 -4.39 -7.14
N LYS A 121 -4.36 -3.52 -7.79
CA LYS A 121 -5.81 -3.63 -7.97
C LYS A 121 -6.22 -4.98 -8.58
N ARG A 122 -5.38 -5.57 -9.41
CA ARG A 122 -5.63 -6.88 -10.04
C ARG A 122 -5.69 -8.03 -9.03
N GLN A 123 -5.14 -7.85 -7.82
CA GLN A 123 -5.13 -8.86 -6.76
C GLN A 123 -6.33 -8.76 -5.82
N VAL A 124 -7.21 -7.77 -6.00
CA VAL A 124 -8.41 -7.62 -5.17
C VAL A 124 -9.35 -8.81 -5.40
N ASP A 125 -9.83 -9.40 -4.31
CA ASP A 125 -10.87 -10.42 -4.34
C ASP A 125 -11.97 -10.12 -3.30
N THR A 126 -12.95 -11.00 -3.20
CA THR A 126 -14.13 -10.80 -2.34
C THR A 126 -13.85 -10.84 -0.84
N ARG A 127 -12.65 -11.28 -0.43
CA ARG A 127 -12.24 -11.36 0.98
C ARG A 127 -11.85 -10.02 1.58
N VAL A 128 -11.62 -9.01 0.75
CA VAL A 128 -11.13 -7.70 1.17
C VAL A 128 -11.99 -6.58 0.56
N ARG A 129 -11.94 -5.41 1.19
CA ARG A 129 -12.67 -4.22 0.74
C ARG A 129 -11.68 -3.13 0.34
N VAL A 130 -11.85 -2.55 -0.84
CA VAL A 130 -11.12 -1.36 -1.27
C VAL A 130 -11.72 -0.13 -0.58
N VAL A 131 -10.89 0.64 0.10
CA VAL A 131 -11.29 1.88 0.81
C VAL A 131 -10.71 3.14 0.19
N LEU A 132 -9.69 3.02 -0.64
CA LEU A 132 -9.07 4.13 -1.36
C LEU A 132 -8.42 3.61 -2.64
N GLU A 133 -8.64 4.30 -3.73
CA GLU A 133 -7.87 4.10 -4.97
C GLU A 133 -6.80 5.18 -5.07
N LEU A 134 -5.55 4.78 -5.33
CA LEU A 134 -4.42 5.68 -5.47
C LEU A 134 -4.16 5.93 -6.95
N ASP A 135 -4.89 6.86 -7.52
CA ASP A 135 -4.68 7.31 -8.90
C ASP A 135 -3.45 8.23 -8.99
N ASP A 136 -2.88 8.29 -10.18
CA ASP A 136 -1.77 9.20 -10.49
C ASP A 136 -2.18 10.67 -10.35
#